data_dee4e1a150795707651971b929500e30
#
_entry.id   dee4e1a150795707651971b929500e30
#
_cell.length_a   1.000
_cell.length_b   1.000
_cell.length_c   1.000
_cell.angle_alpha   90.00
_cell.angle_beta   90.00
_cell.angle_gamma   90.00
#
_symmetry.space_group_name_H-M   'P 1'
#
loop_
_entity.id
_entity.type
_entity.pdbx_description
1 polymer ?
#
loop_
_entity_poly.entity_id
_entity_poly.type
_entity_poly.pdbx_seq_one_letter_code
_entity_poly.pdbx_strand_id
1 'polypeptide(L)'
;SCNFNVLISGMPRVMGVRELLQEWCAWRTECVRRRVYYIMHRKMDKLHLLKGLKKILLDIDKAVKIIRETDSDAEVVPNLMIGFGIDSTQAEFVAEIKLRNINKEYILKRVEEVDSLEAEIADLQDTLDKPARIRNIIIDELTAVRKKYAVPPRASILYSHEVEDFYDDEETPDYPVPVFLSRVGH
;
A
#
# COMPACT_ATOMS: atom_id res chain seq x y z
N SER A 1 21.62 -25.91 14.51
CA SER A 1 22.02 -24.68 13.78
C SER A 1 20.97 -24.33 12.75
N CYS A 2 20.73 -23.03 12.53
CA CYS A 2 19.80 -22.56 11.51
C CYS A 2 20.54 -21.70 10.49
N ASN A 3 20.39 -22.00 9.21
CA ASN A 3 20.88 -21.18 8.11
C ASN A 3 19.70 -20.48 7.44
N PHE A 4 19.65 -19.15 7.49
CA PHE A 4 18.63 -18.37 6.83
C PHE A 4 19.09 -17.97 5.42
N ASN A 5 18.70 -18.74 4.44
CA ASN A 5 18.90 -18.40 3.03
C ASN A 5 17.67 -17.64 2.53
N VAL A 6 17.84 -16.38 2.15
CA VAL A 6 16.76 -15.50 1.71
C VAL A 6 17.10 -14.89 0.36
N LEU A 7 16.07 -14.50 -0.38
CA LEU A 7 16.20 -13.77 -1.63
C LEU A 7 16.00 -12.27 -1.37
N ILE A 8 17.06 -11.48 -1.61
CA ILE A 8 17.01 -10.02 -1.58
C ILE A 8 17.18 -9.49 -3.00
N SER A 9 16.16 -8.80 -3.50
CA SER A 9 16.16 -8.31 -4.90
C SER A 9 16.47 -9.39 -5.94
N GLY A 10 16.00 -10.62 -5.72
CA GLY A 10 16.25 -11.76 -6.59
C GLY A 10 17.60 -12.45 -6.40
N MET A 11 18.46 -11.96 -5.52
CA MET A 11 19.76 -12.58 -5.21
C MET A 11 19.71 -13.37 -3.90
N PRO A 12 20.21 -14.63 -3.86
CA PRO A 12 20.28 -15.41 -2.64
C PRO A 12 21.36 -14.84 -1.71
N ARG A 13 21.02 -14.69 -0.43
CA ARG A 13 21.92 -14.28 0.65
C ARG A 13 21.70 -15.12 1.89
N VAL A 14 22.79 -15.45 2.58
CA VAL A 14 22.74 -16.01 3.94
C VAL A 14 22.78 -14.83 4.91
N MET A 15 21.81 -14.74 5.80
CA MET A 15 21.66 -13.62 6.72
C MET A 15 21.44 -14.08 8.15
N GLY A 16 21.89 -13.27 9.12
CA GLY A 16 21.52 -13.43 10.51
C GLY A 16 20.09 -12.92 10.78
N VAL A 17 19.50 -13.32 11.90
CA VAL A 17 18.13 -12.90 12.30
C VAL A 17 17.99 -11.37 12.35
N ARG A 18 19.01 -10.68 12.89
CA ARG A 18 19.01 -9.21 12.98
C ARG A 18 18.95 -8.56 11.60
N GLU A 19 19.79 -9.01 10.68
CA GLU A 19 19.85 -8.49 9.31
C GLU A 19 18.53 -8.73 8.57
N LEU A 20 17.97 -9.94 8.72
CA LEU A 20 16.69 -10.30 8.14
C LEU A 20 15.56 -9.37 8.61
N LEU A 21 15.52 -9.07 9.92
CA LEU A 21 14.53 -8.15 10.48
C LEU A 21 14.74 -6.70 10.00
N GLN A 22 15.98 -6.26 9.86
CA GLN A 22 16.31 -4.93 9.33
C GLN A 22 15.86 -4.80 7.87
N GLU A 23 16.15 -5.78 7.02
CA GLU A 23 15.71 -5.80 5.63
C GLU A 23 14.19 -5.84 5.51
N TRP A 24 13.53 -6.65 6.35
CA TRP A 24 12.08 -6.69 6.39
C TRP A 24 11.48 -5.33 6.78
N CYS A 25 12.03 -4.66 7.79
CA CYS A 25 11.56 -3.33 8.20
C CYS A 25 11.72 -2.29 7.10
N ALA A 26 12.86 -2.29 6.39
CA ALA A 26 13.11 -1.40 5.26
C ALA A 26 12.10 -1.65 4.13
N TRP A 27 11.95 -2.91 3.73
CA TRP A 27 10.98 -3.31 2.71
C TRP A 27 9.54 -2.97 3.10
N ARG A 28 9.14 -3.24 4.37
CA ARG A 28 7.78 -2.93 4.84
C ARG A 28 7.49 -1.45 4.86
N THR A 29 8.47 -0.64 5.28
CA THR A 29 8.37 0.82 5.25
C THR A 29 8.08 1.33 3.84
N GLU A 30 8.79 0.81 2.85
CA GLU A 30 8.59 1.18 1.45
C GLU A 30 7.23 0.71 0.91
N CYS A 31 6.78 -0.49 1.30
CA CYS A 31 5.44 -0.97 0.95
C CYS A 31 4.32 -0.06 1.50
N VAL A 32 4.43 0.37 2.75
CA VAL A 32 3.45 1.28 3.37
C VAL A 32 3.49 2.64 2.69
N ARG A 33 4.70 3.17 2.41
CA ARG A 33 4.88 4.45 1.70
C ARG A 33 4.20 4.42 0.33
N ARG A 34 4.43 3.40 -0.49
CA ARG A 34 3.79 3.23 -1.80
C ARG A 34 2.28 3.11 -1.70
N ARG A 35 1.77 2.40 -0.69
CA ARG A 35 0.32 2.28 -0.44
C ARG A 35 -0.29 3.64 -0.12
N VAL A 36 0.29 4.40 0.81
CA VAL A 36 -0.20 5.75 1.19
C VAL A 36 -0.15 6.69 -0.01
N TYR A 37 0.94 6.67 -0.76
CA TYR A 37 1.09 7.46 -1.99
C TYR A 37 0.00 7.13 -3.02
N TYR A 38 -0.27 5.86 -3.27
CA TYR A 38 -1.33 5.43 -4.18
C TYR A 38 -2.71 5.92 -3.74
N ILE A 39 -3.04 5.74 -2.44
CA ILE A 39 -4.33 6.19 -1.89
C ILE A 39 -4.46 7.72 -2.02
N MET A 40 -3.40 8.45 -1.71
CA MET A 40 -3.38 9.91 -1.84
C MET A 40 -3.65 10.34 -3.29
N HIS A 41 -2.97 9.75 -4.26
CA HIS A 41 -3.17 10.09 -5.68
C HIS A 41 -4.60 9.80 -6.14
N ARG A 42 -5.17 8.65 -5.78
CA ARG A 42 -6.57 8.34 -6.09
C ARG A 42 -7.56 9.37 -5.50
N LYS A 43 -7.27 9.88 -4.31
CA LYS A 43 -8.08 10.96 -3.69
C LYS A 43 -7.85 12.30 -4.38
N MET A 44 -6.63 12.59 -4.82
CA MET A 44 -6.31 13.81 -5.60
C MET A 44 -7.04 13.81 -6.95
N ASP A 45 -7.07 12.69 -7.67
CA ASP A 45 -7.80 12.55 -8.93
C ASP A 45 -9.31 12.82 -8.72
N LYS A 46 -9.88 12.25 -7.67
CA LYS A 46 -11.28 12.48 -7.30
C LYS A 46 -11.54 13.95 -6.93
N LEU A 47 -10.66 14.53 -6.13
CA LEU A 47 -10.74 15.94 -5.73
C LEU A 47 -10.67 16.86 -6.95
N HIS A 48 -9.79 16.55 -7.91
CA HIS A 48 -9.66 17.28 -9.15
C HIS A 48 -10.99 17.35 -9.93
N LEU A 49 -11.64 16.21 -10.11
CA LEU A 49 -12.96 16.14 -10.76
C LEU A 49 -14.03 16.94 -10.00
N LEU A 50 -14.07 16.81 -8.66
CA LEU A 50 -15.05 17.51 -7.84
C LEU A 50 -14.82 19.02 -7.80
N LYS A 51 -13.58 19.50 -7.90
CA LYS A 51 -13.27 20.92 -8.04
C LYS A 51 -13.79 21.51 -9.35
N GLY A 52 -13.68 20.77 -10.46
CA GLY A 52 -14.30 21.14 -11.72
C GLY A 52 -15.83 21.23 -11.61
N LEU A 53 -16.42 20.23 -11.01
CA LEU A 53 -17.86 20.20 -10.73
C LEU A 53 -18.30 21.39 -9.87
N LYS A 54 -17.59 21.72 -8.79
CA LYS A 54 -17.88 22.85 -7.92
C LYS A 54 -17.95 24.18 -8.70
N LYS A 55 -17.01 24.40 -9.63
CA LYS A 55 -17.03 25.60 -10.48
C LYS A 55 -18.30 25.72 -11.34
N ILE A 56 -18.76 24.61 -11.89
CA ILE A 56 -19.99 24.57 -12.73
C ILE A 56 -21.24 24.68 -11.88
N LEU A 57 -21.27 24.06 -10.71
CA LEU A 57 -22.42 24.15 -9.79
C LEU A 57 -22.66 25.57 -9.24
N LEU A 58 -21.62 26.41 -9.25
CA LEU A 58 -21.78 27.83 -8.89
C LEU A 58 -22.54 28.65 -9.95
N ASP A 59 -22.55 28.21 -11.22
CA ASP A 59 -23.25 28.87 -12.31
C ASP A 59 -23.84 27.83 -13.29
N ILE A 60 -24.84 27.12 -12.81
CA ILE A 60 -25.50 26.04 -13.55
C ILE A 60 -26.23 26.58 -14.79
N ASP A 61 -26.81 27.77 -14.69
CA ASP A 61 -27.56 28.38 -15.79
C ASP A 61 -26.64 28.63 -17.00
N LYS A 62 -25.42 29.08 -16.72
CA LYS A 62 -24.38 29.24 -17.74
C LYS A 62 -24.00 27.90 -18.38
N ALA A 63 -23.86 26.84 -17.58
CA ALA A 63 -23.53 25.51 -18.11
C ALA A 63 -24.64 24.95 -19.01
N VAL A 64 -25.90 25.06 -18.58
CA VAL A 64 -27.06 24.64 -19.37
C VAL A 64 -27.16 25.47 -20.65
N LYS A 65 -26.90 26.78 -20.60
CA LYS A 65 -26.89 27.66 -21.78
C LYS A 65 -25.84 27.23 -22.78
N ILE A 66 -24.60 26.98 -22.36
CA ILE A 66 -23.52 26.52 -23.22
C ILE A 66 -23.92 25.21 -23.92
N ILE A 67 -24.43 24.22 -23.16
CA ILE A 67 -24.82 22.93 -23.72
C ILE A 67 -25.95 23.09 -24.74
N ARG A 68 -26.95 23.94 -24.49
CA ARG A 68 -28.08 24.18 -25.40
C ARG A 68 -27.71 24.91 -26.67
N GLU A 69 -26.73 25.84 -26.61
CA GLU A 69 -26.26 26.63 -27.73
C GLU A 69 -25.19 25.92 -28.58
N THR A 70 -24.73 24.75 -28.15
CA THR A 70 -23.74 23.94 -28.88
C THR A 70 -24.44 23.07 -29.92
N ASP A 71 -24.01 23.16 -31.16
CA ASP A 71 -24.63 22.48 -32.31
C ASP A 71 -24.23 20.98 -32.40
N SER A 72 -23.05 20.61 -31.89
CA SER A 72 -22.51 19.26 -31.98
C SER A 72 -22.12 18.72 -30.62
N ASP A 73 -22.44 17.44 -30.36
CA ASP A 73 -22.06 16.75 -29.11
C ASP A 73 -20.53 16.78 -28.87
N ALA A 74 -19.72 16.69 -29.94
CA ALA A 74 -18.27 16.77 -29.86
C ALA A 74 -17.73 18.12 -29.36
N GLU A 75 -18.52 19.20 -29.50
CA GLU A 75 -18.12 20.56 -29.10
C GLU A 75 -18.54 20.91 -27.66
N VAL A 76 -19.37 20.09 -27.02
CA VAL A 76 -19.86 20.35 -25.66
C VAL A 76 -18.70 20.42 -24.67
N VAL A 77 -17.77 19.46 -24.72
CA VAL A 77 -16.60 19.42 -23.82
C VAL A 77 -15.68 20.61 -24.03
N PRO A 78 -15.23 20.95 -25.27
CA PRO A 78 -14.46 22.16 -25.53
C PRO A 78 -15.11 23.44 -25.07
N ASN A 79 -16.42 23.60 -25.31
CA ASN A 79 -17.16 24.80 -24.93
C ASN A 79 -17.28 24.96 -23.40
N LEU A 80 -17.48 23.84 -22.67
CA LEU A 80 -17.45 23.85 -21.20
C LEU A 80 -16.05 24.19 -20.65
N MET A 81 -15.00 23.67 -21.27
CA MET A 81 -13.62 23.99 -20.90
C MET A 81 -13.34 25.48 -21.00
N ILE A 82 -13.71 26.10 -22.12
CA ILE A 82 -13.52 27.55 -22.34
C ILE A 82 -14.41 28.36 -21.38
N GLY A 83 -15.67 27.96 -21.24
CA GLY A 83 -16.66 28.70 -20.45
C GLY A 83 -16.35 28.77 -18.95
N PHE A 84 -15.74 27.71 -18.40
CA PHE A 84 -15.48 27.60 -16.95
C PHE A 84 -13.99 27.52 -16.58
N GLY A 85 -13.09 27.49 -17.55
CA GLY A 85 -11.64 27.35 -17.31
C GLY A 85 -11.32 26.04 -16.56
N ILE A 86 -11.88 24.94 -17.06
CA ILE A 86 -11.67 23.56 -16.58
C ILE A 86 -10.97 22.73 -17.64
N ASP A 87 -10.37 21.62 -17.27
CA ASP A 87 -9.75 20.70 -18.22
C ASP A 87 -10.76 19.73 -18.84
N SER A 88 -10.31 18.94 -19.83
CA SER A 88 -11.17 17.98 -20.55
C SER A 88 -11.76 16.90 -19.65
N THR A 89 -10.96 16.37 -18.71
CA THR A 89 -11.42 15.32 -17.78
C THR A 89 -12.50 15.83 -16.82
N GLN A 90 -12.36 17.07 -16.37
CA GLN A 90 -13.39 17.75 -15.56
C GLN A 90 -14.66 18.04 -16.39
N ALA A 91 -14.48 18.51 -17.63
CA ALA A 91 -15.62 18.84 -18.51
C ALA A 91 -16.40 17.58 -18.92
N GLU A 92 -15.72 16.48 -19.27
CA GLU A 92 -16.35 15.18 -19.54
C GLU A 92 -17.12 14.67 -18.32
N PHE A 93 -16.49 14.68 -17.13
CA PHE A 93 -17.16 14.25 -15.90
C PHE A 93 -18.44 15.03 -15.63
N VAL A 94 -18.44 16.32 -15.91
CA VAL A 94 -19.63 17.18 -15.73
C VAL A 94 -20.68 16.94 -16.80
N ALA A 95 -20.29 16.77 -18.06
CA ALA A 95 -21.22 16.50 -19.17
C ALA A 95 -22.00 15.19 -18.95
N GLU A 96 -21.41 14.20 -18.27
CA GLU A 96 -22.05 12.93 -17.95
C GLU A 96 -23.01 13.00 -16.74
N ILE A 97 -23.09 14.13 -16.04
CA ILE A 97 -23.95 14.25 -14.86
C ILE A 97 -25.42 14.26 -15.27
N LYS A 98 -26.18 13.35 -14.70
CA LYS A 98 -27.64 13.30 -14.92
C LYS A 98 -28.31 14.52 -14.32
N LEU A 99 -29.19 15.18 -15.08
CA LEU A 99 -29.96 16.36 -14.64
C LEU A 99 -30.63 16.18 -13.27
N ARG A 100 -31.16 14.98 -12.98
CA ARG A 100 -31.80 14.67 -11.68
C ARG A 100 -30.83 14.82 -10.49
N ASN A 101 -29.53 14.76 -10.72
CA ASN A 101 -28.49 14.88 -9.67
C ASN A 101 -28.12 16.35 -9.42
N ILE A 102 -28.62 17.28 -10.23
CA ILE A 102 -28.35 18.72 -10.07
C ILE A 102 -29.41 19.32 -9.13
N ASN A 103 -29.48 18.81 -7.91
CA ASN A 103 -30.34 19.37 -6.88
C ASN A 103 -29.49 19.97 -5.73
N LYS A 104 -30.12 20.83 -4.93
CA LYS A 104 -29.45 21.56 -3.84
C LYS A 104 -28.75 20.63 -2.84
N GLU A 105 -29.37 19.49 -2.52
CA GLU A 105 -28.82 18.50 -1.60
C GLU A 105 -27.55 17.85 -2.17
N TYR A 106 -27.57 17.50 -3.45
CA TYR A 106 -26.40 16.93 -4.12
C TYR A 106 -25.23 17.92 -4.16
N ILE A 107 -25.51 19.19 -4.44
CA ILE A 107 -24.50 20.24 -4.47
C ILE A 107 -23.83 20.38 -3.10
N LEU A 108 -24.62 20.48 -2.01
CA LEU A 108 -24.09 20.58 -0.65
C LEU A 108 -23.21 19.40 -0.29
N LYS A 109 -23.68 18.17 -0.55
CA LYS A 109 -22.91 16.94 -0.31
C LYS A 109 -21.58 16.94 -1.06
N ARG A 110 -21.53 17.44 -2.31
CA ARG A 110 -20.30 17.50 -3.08
C ARG A 110 -19.31 18.53 -2.57
N VAL A 111 -19.82 19.66 -2.09
CA VAL A 111 -18.97 20.69 -1.46
C VAL A 111 -18.35 20.16 -0.16
N GLU A 112 -19.15 19.52 0.71
CA GLU A 112 -18.66 18.89 1.93
C GLU A 112 -17.62 17.79 1.63
N GLU A 113 -17.86 17.00 0.57
CA GLU A 113 -16.91 15.96 0.13
C GLU A 113 -15.59 16.54 -0.34
N VAL A 114 -15.57 17.70 -0.99
CA VAL A 114 -14.34 18.41 -1.39
C VAL A 114 -13.52 18.78 -0.16
N ASP A 115 -14.16 19.40 0.84
CA ASP A 115 -13.47 19.84 2.06
C ASP A 115 -12.93 18.64 2.86
N SER A 116 -13.70 17.54 2.94
CA SER A 116 -13.25 16.28 3.56
C SER A 116 -12.06 15.67 2.82
N LEU A 117 -12.09 15.62 1.49
CA LEU A 117 -10.99 15.08 0.68
C LEU A 117 -9.71 15.92 0.80
N GLU A 118 -9.84 17.25 0.86
CA GLU A 118 -8.68 18.11 1.08
C GLU A 118 -8.01 17.84 2.42
N ALA A 119 -8.79 17.68 3.50
CA ALA A 119 -8.27 17.34 4.81
C ALA A 119 -7.60 15.95 4.82
N GLU A 120 -8.22 14.95 4.20
CA GLU A 120 -7.66 13.59 4.10
C GLU A 120 -6.36 13.55 3.28
N ILE A 121 -6.28 14.30 2.18
CA ILE A 121 -5.06 14.40 1.36
C ILE A 121 -3.95 15.07 2.15
N ALA A 122 -4.25 16.15 2.89
CA ALA A 122 -3.28 16.81 3.76
C ALA A 122 -2.74 15.85 4.84
N ASP A 123 -3.59 15.03 5.46
CA ASP A 123 -3.17 14.02 6.46
C ASP A 123 -2.30 12.91 5.84
N LEU A 124 -2.63 12.45 4.64
CA LEU A 124 -1.83 11.45 3.91
C LEU A 124 -0.48 12.04 3.49
N GLN A 125 -0.43 13.30 3.05
CA GLN A 125 0.82 13.99 2.74
C GLN A 125 1.69 14.11 4.00
N ASP A 126 1.13 14.55 5.12
CA ASP A 126 1.84 14.62 6.41
C ASP A 126 2.37 13.24 6.85
N THR A 127 1.64 12.17 6.52
CA THR A 127 2.08 10.79 6.78
C THR A 127 3.30 10.42 5.92
N LEU A 128 3.36 10.84 4.67
CA LEU A 128 4.50 10.61 3.78
C LEU A 128 5.74 11.40 4.21
N ASP A 129 5.54 12.61 4.72
CA ASP A 129 6.62 13.52 5.12
C ASP A 129 7.23 13.14 6.48
N LYS A 130 6.48 12.43 7.33
CA LYS A 130 6.91 12.03 8.68
C LYS A 130 7.17 10.53 8.80
N PRO A 131 8.43 10.06 8.77
CA PRO A 131 8.76 8.63 8.89
C PRO A 131 8.21 7.98 10.17
N ALA A 132 8.02 8.76 11.24
CA ALA A 132 7.44 8.28 12.48
C ALA A 132 5.99 7.81 12.30
N ARG A 133 5.19 8.48 11.47
CA ARG A 133 3.81 8.08 11.19
C ARG A 133 3.74 6.76 10.44
N ILE A 134 4.62 6.57 9.45
CA ILE A 134 4.72 5.29 8.72
C ILE A 134 5.09 4.15 9.68
N ARG A 135 6.03 4.40 10.60
CA ARG A 135 6.41 3.43 11.64
C ARG A 135 5.23 3.07 12.54
N ASN A 136 4.45 4.05 12.98
CA ASN A 136 3.27 3.80 13.81
C ASN A 136 2.23 2.95 13.08
N ILE A 137 1.97 3.20 11.78
CA ILE A 137 1.08 2.36 10.96
C ILE A 137 1.56 0.90 10.98
N ILE A 138 2.87 0.66 10.81
CA ILE A 138 3.44 -0.70 10.84
C ILE A 138 3.26 -1.34 12.21
N ILE A 139 3.49 -0.59 13.29
CA ILE A 139 3.32 -1.08 14.68
C ILE A 139 1.87 -1.45 14.94
N ASP A 140 0.92 -0.62 14.51
CA ASP A 140 -0.52 -0.88 14.70
C ASP A 140 -0.97 -2.13 13.92
N GLU A 141 -0.53 -2.28 12.68
CA GLU A 141 -0.80 -3.46 11.87
C GLU A 141 -0.23 -4.74 12.52
N LEU A 142 1.03 -4.71 12.97
CA LEU A 142 1.65 -5.84 13.67
C LEU A 142 0.97 -6.15 15.00
N THR A 143 0.53 -5.13 15.72
CA THR A 143 -0.21 -5.28 16.98
C THR A 143 -1.55 -5.96 16.75
N ALA A 144 -2.26 -5.60 15.67
CA ALA A 144 -3.50 -6.26 15.28
C ALA A 144 -3.29 -7.75 14.93
N VAL A 145 -2.23 -8.04 14.17
CA VAL A 145 -1.83 -9.43 13.84
C VAL A 145 -1.49 -10.21 15.11
N ARG A 146 -0.70 -9.61 16.01
CA ARG A 146 -0.35 -10.22 17.30
C ARG A 146 -1.58 -10.58 18.13
N LYS A 147 -2.54 -9.66 18.25
CA LYS A 147 -3.78 -9.91 19.02
C LYS A 147 -4.57 -11.09 18.45
N LYS A 148 -4.56 -11.29 17.12
CA LYS A 148 -5.35 -12.33 16.46
C LYS A 148 -4.67 -13.69 16.44
N TYR A 149 -3.33 -13.72 16.29
CA TYR A 149 -2.60 -14.94 15.97
C TYR A 149 -1.50 -15.30 16.96
N ALA A 150 -1.24 -14.50 18.01
CA ALA A 150 -0.19 -14.83 18.97
C ALA A 150 -0.53 -16.11 19.73
N VAL A 151 0.42 -17.04 19.72
CA VAL A 151 0.45 -18.21 20.58
C VAL A 151 1.56 -18.02 21.62
N PRO A 152 1.41 -18.57 22.84
CA PRO A 152 2.48 -18.52 23.81
C PRO A 152 3.76 -19.19 23.24
N PRO A 153 4.95 -18.62 23.53
CA PRO A 153 6.20 -19.21 23.05
C PRO A 153 6.38 -20.62 23.61
N ARG A 154 6.73 -21.56 22.71
CA ARG A 154 6.99 -22.97 23.08
C ARG A 154 8.47 -23.22 23.36
N ALA A 155 9.34 -22.31 22.94
CA ALA A 155 10.77 -22.40 23.12
C ALA A 155 11.20 -21.60 24.37
N SER A 156 12.08 -22.15 25.16
CA SER A 156 12.79 -21.46 26.24
C SER A 156 14.11 -20.90 25.74
N ILE A 157 14.53 -19.78 26.32
CA ILE A 157 15.87 -19.25 26.09
C ILE A 157 16.82 -19.96 27.06
N LEU A 158 17.78 -20.70 26.54
CA LEU A 158 18.87 -21.29 27.33
C LEU A 158 20.08 -20.39 27.16
N TYR A 159 20.74 -20.05 28.27
CA TYR A 159 22.00 -19.34 28.24
C TYR A 159 23.14 -20.34 27.99
N SER A 160 24.25 -19.89 27.40
CA SER A 160 25.38 -20.76 27.04
C SER A 160 25.98 -21.57 28.21
N HIS A 161 25.81 -21.10 29.44
CA HIS A 161 26.26 -21.84 30.65
C HIS A 161 25.25 -22.88 31.15
N GLU A 162 24.01 -22.88 30.58
CA GLU A 162 22.95 -23.88 30.89
C GLU A 162 22.90 -24.98 29.83
N VAL A 163 23.65 -24.80 28.74
CA VAL A 163 23.75 -25.83 27.68
C VAL A 163 24.78 -26.83 28.15
N GLU A 164 24.32 -28.03 28.56
CA GLU A 164 25.22 -29.16 28.77
C GLU A 164 25.94 -29.42 27.42
N ASP A 165 27.27 -29.43 27.43
CA ASP A 165 28.04 -29.87 26.30
C ASP A 165 27.72 -31.34 26.06
N PHE A 166 26.89 -31.61 25.06
CA PHE A 166 26.75 -32.95 24.57
C PHE A 166 28.04 -33.34 23.86
N TYR A 167 28.97 -33.88 24.63
CA TYR A 167 30.03 -34.67 24.07
C TYR A 167 29.39 -35.94 23.53
N ASP A 168 29.24 -36.00 22.24
CA ASP A 168 28.87 -37.23 21.49
C ASP A 168 30.09 -38.15 21.47
N ASP A 169 30.54 -38.52 22.68
CA ASP A 169 31.52 -39.57 22.89
C ASP A 169 30.80 -40.94 22.96
N GLU A 170 29.88 -41.20 22.06
CA GLU A 170 29.64 -42.57 21.65
C GLU A 170 30.85 -42.93 20.75
N GLU A 171 31.93 -43.35 21.38
CA GLU A 171 32.96 -44.16 20.71
C GLU A 171 32.21 -45.31 20.05
N THR A 172 31.96 -45.18 18.75
CA THR A 172 31.47 -46.34 17.97
C THR A 172 32.54 -47.43 18.12
N PRO A 173 32.19 -48.54 18.79
CA PRO A 173 33.19 -49.59 19.06
C PRO A 173 33.76 -50.04 17.72
N ASP A 174 35.09 -50.00 17.63
CA ASP A 174 35.84 -50.47 16.45
C ASP A 174 35.68 -52.00 16.37
N TYR A 175 34.90 -52.43 15.40
CA TYR A 175 34.66 -53.86 15.17
C TYR A 175 35.06 -54.23 13.74
N PRO A 176 35.63 -55.46 13.54
CA PRO A 176 36.04 -55.90 12.23
C PRO A 176 34.84 -56.08 11.31
N VAL A 177 34.80 -55.29 10.25
CA VAL A 177 33.75 -55.39 9.22
C VAL A 177 34.27 -56.16 8.03
N PRO A 178 33.61 -57.29 7.63
CA PRO A 178 33.95 -57.97 6.40
C PRO A 178 33.58 -57.13 5.18
N VAL A 179 34.58 -56.75 4.39
CA VAL A 179 34.35 -56.02 3.13
C VAL A 179 34.35 -57.01 1.96
N PHE A 180 33.25 -57.12 1.25
CA PHE A 180 33.13 -57.94 0.06
C PHE A 180 33.30 -57.04 -1.19
N LEU A 181 34.39 -57.30 -1.93
CA LEU A 181 34.60 -56.64 -3.21
C LEU A 181 34.12 -57.56 -4.35
N SER A 182 33.14 -57.15 -5.12
CA SER A 182 32.72 -57.91 -6.28
C SER A 182 33.75 -57.75 -7.42
N ARG A 183 33.79 -58.71 -8.36
CA ARG A 183 34.69 -58.67 -9.52
C ARG A 183 34.43 -57.49 -10.46
N VAL A 184 33.32 -56.77 -10.27
CA VAL A 184 32.90 -55.61 -11.08
C VAL A 184 33.02 -54.32 -10.29
N GLY A 185 33.59 -54.33 -9.06
CA GLY A 185 33.85 -53.12 -8.27
C GLY A 185 32.60 -52.44 -7.64
N HIS A 186 31.55 -53.20 -7.32
CA HIS A 186 30.39 -52.75 -6.55
C HIS A 186 30.47 -53.31 -5.13
#